data_462cb90743dec1bb20f6951f99240f72
#
_entry.id   462cb90743dec1bb20f6951f99240f72
#
_cell.length_a   1.000
_cell.length_b   1.000
_cell.length_c   1.000
_cell.angle_alpha   90.00
_cell.angle_beta   90.00
_cell.angle_gamma   90.00
#
_symmetry.space_group_name_H-M   'P 1'
#
loop_
_entity.id
_entity.type
_entity.pdbx_description
1 polymer ?
#
loop_
_entity_poly.entity_id
_entity_poly.type
_entity_poly.pdbx_seq_one_letter_code
_entity_poly.pdbx_strand_id
1 'polypeptide(L)'
;MLLKDIKLPFINKIKVYAFVGPSGTGKSYRAQMIASERGISFIIDDGLLIKENEVIAGESAKKAATKVATVKHALFYEESEREPIIKAFKKYKPESILILGTSDGMVQKIAANLGLPEISETIYITDVATEEEMKTARRIRVTEGKHVIPVPTFEIKKDFSGYLLDPLQIFKSKGKGQQPYISEKSIIRPTFSYLGKFTISDLVFRQILEYLAVQTPAIHKILKARVDNFGEGVKIHMEVSIVYGFNVVEGLNKFKEKSRKEIEKLTAMNVVELDVVAKNIYVPQEEEEK
;
A
#
# COMPACT_ATOMS: atom_id res chain seq x y z
N MET A 1 -1.66 21.35 -25.82
CA MET A 1 -3.04 20.97 -26.17
C MET A 1 -3.80 20.84 -24.87
N LEU A 2 -4.66 21.79 -24.55
CA LEU A 2 -5.34 21.84 -23.25
C LEU A 2 -6.38 20.72 -23.19
N LEU A 3 -6.40 19.95 -22.11
CA LEU A 3 -7.34 18.84 -21.82
C LEU A 3 -8.84 19.22 -21.86
N LYS A 4 -9.18 20.46 -22.23
CA LYS A 4 -10.57 20.93 -22.42
C LYS A 4 -11.35 20.19 -23.51
N ASP A 5 -10.69 19.40 -24.36
CA ASP A 5 -11.33 18.74 -25.51
C ASP A 5 -11.59 17.24 -25.34
N ILE A 6 -11.18 16.62 -24.24
CA ILE A 6 -11.54 15.22 -23.97
C ILE A 6 -12.84 15.19 -23.17
N LYS A 7 -13.96 15.44 -23.85
CA LYS A 7 -15.30 15.16 -23.31
C LYS A 7 -15.45 13.65 -23.14
N LEU A 8 -15.17 13.16 -21.93
CA LEU A 8 -15.52 11.81 -21.52
C LEU A 8 -16.91 11.87 -20.87
N PRO A 9 -17.99 11.49 -21.56
CA PRO A 9 -19.36 11.70 -21.08
C PRO A 9 -19.64 11.03 -19.72
N PHE A 10 -18.89 9.97 -19.39
CA PHE A 10 -19.03 9.26 -18.12
C PHE A 10 -18.41 10.03 -16.94
N ILE A 11 -17.40 10.87 -17.16
CA ILE A 11 -16.76 11.64 -16.09
C ILE A 11 -17.76 12.55 -15.40
N ASN A 12 -18.67 13.17 -16.15
CA ASN A 12 -19.69 14.06 -15.60
C ASN A 12 -20.70 13.33 -14.69
N LYS A 13 -20.73 12.00 -14.70
CA LYS A 13 -21.61 11.18 -13.85
C LYS A 13 -20.93 10.72 -12.56
N ILE A 14 -19.60 10.93 -12.44
CA ILE A 14 -18.85 10.52 -11.27
C ILE A 14 -19.27 11.39 -10.08
N LYS A 15 -19.65 10.76 -8.97
CA LYS A 15 -19.91 11.46 -7.73
C LYS A 15 -18.60 11.68 -6.97
N VAL A 16 -18.23 12.93 -6.76
CA VAL A 16 -16.96 13.31 -6.14
C VAL A 16 -17.18 13.67 -4.68
N TYR A 17 -16.47 12.98 -3.80
CA TYR A 17 -16.41 13.25 -2.38
C TYR A 17 -15.03 13.82 -2.02
N ALA A 18 -14.98 14.69 -1.04
CA ALA A 18 -13.74 15.20 -0.50
C ALA A 18 -13.57 14.79 0.96
N PHE A 19 -12.34 14.46 1.35
CA PHE A 19 -11.96 14.26 2.74
C PHE A 19 -10.84 15.22 3.12
N VAL A 20 -11.18 16.22 3.91
CA VAL A 20 -10.36 17.40 4.16
C VAL A 20 -9.89 17.46 5.61
N GLY A 21 -8.67 17.91 5.81
CA GLY A 21 -8.10 18.18 7.14
C GLY A 21 -6.60 18.45 7.10
N PRO A 22 -6.02 19.06 8.13
CA PRO A 22 -4.60 19.40 8.17
C PRO A 22 -3.68 18.20 7.93
N SER A 23 -2.47 18.46 7.48
CA SER A 23 -1.47 17.40 7.27
C SER A 23 -1.15 16.68 8.59
N GLY A 24 -1.00 15.34 8.53
CA GLY A 24 -0.64 14.53 9.69
C GLY A 24 -1.78 14.22 10.68
N THR A 25 -3.03 14.50 10.34
CA THR A 25 -4.19 14.24 11.22
C THR A 25 -4.81 12.86 11.07
N GLY A 26 -4.21 11.98 10.23
CA GLY A 26 -4.70 10.61 10.06
C GLY A 26 -5.74 10.43 8.94
N LYS A 27 -5.85 11.37 7.98
CA LYS A 27 -6.78 11.23 6.85
C LYS A 27 -6.56 9.95 6.05
N SER A 28 -5.35 9.73 5.56
CA SER A 28 -5.02 8.52 4.76
C SER A 28 -5.29 7.23 5.53
N TYR A 29 -5.12 7.25 6.84
CA TYR A 29 -5.46 6.12 7.72
C TYR A 29 -6.97 5.84 7.75
N ARG A 30 -7.82 6.88 7.73
CA ARG A 30 -9.28 6.76 7.81
C ARG A 30 -9.97 6.66 6.44
N ALA A 31 -9.24 6.94 5.36
CA ALA A 31 -9.80 7.05 4.02
C ALA A 31 -10.57 5.80 3.58
N GLN A 32 -10.03 4.60 3.89
CA GLN A 32 -10.69 3.33 3.54
C GLN A 32 -12.00 3.11 4.29
N MET A 33 -12.06 3.48 5.56
CA MET A 33 -13.29 3.41 6.36
C MET A 33 -14.38 4.29 5.75
N ILE A 34 -14.05 5.57 5.51
CA ILE A 34 -14.98 6.54 4.92
C ILE A 34 -15.44 6.10 3.53
N ALA A 35 -14.53 5.59 2.71
CA ALA A 35 -14.85 5.07 1.39
C ALA A 35 -15.81 3.88 1.49
N SER A 36 -15.54 2.92 2.38
CA SER A 36 -16.38 1.75 2.60
C SER A 36 -17.79 2.11 3.11
N GLU A 37 -17.89 3.02 4.09
CA GLU A 37 -19.18 3.47 4.65
C GLU A 37 -20.08 4.15 3.61
N ARG A 38 -19.49 4.74 2.59
CA ARG A 38 -20.20 5.46 1.52
C ARG A 38 -20.28 4.70 0.19
N GLY A 39 -19.79 3.46 0.15
CA GLY A 39 -19.75 2.66 -1.07
C GLY A 39 -18.85 3.26 -2.15
N ILE A 40 -17.78 3.96 -1.77
CA ILE A 40 -16.81 4.58 -2.69
C ILE A 40 -15.67 3.60 -2.93
N SER A 41 -15.47 3.20 -4.19
CA SER A 41 -14.43 2.23 -4.55
C SER A 41 -13.08 2.84 -4.90
N PHE A 42 -13.02 4.16 -5.13
CA PHE A 42 -11.81 4.84 -5.61
C PHE A 42 -11.41 5.97 -4.66
N ILE A 43 -10.11 6.03 -4.38
CA ILE A 43 -9.52 7.07 -3.53
C ILE A 43 -8.38 7.75 -4.28
N ILE A 44 -8.31 9.08 -4.21
CA ILE A 44 -7.17 9.88 -4.66
C ILE A 44 -6.46 10.43 -3.43
N ASP A 45 -5.19 10.07 -3.25
CA ASP A 45 -4.35 10.55 -2.14
C ASP A 45 -2.89 10.73 -2.59
N ASP A 46 -2.32 11.89 -2.34
CA ASP A 46 -0.90 12.22 -2.60
C ASP A 46 -0.39 11.80 -4.00
N GLY A 47 -1.16 12.06 -5.06
CA GLY A 47 -0.79 11.74 -6.45
C GLY A 47 -1.14 10.31 -6.89
N LEU A 48 -1.70 9.50 -6.03
CA LEU A 48 -2.09 8.11 -6.30
C LEU A 48 -3.59 7.99 -6.54
N LEU A 49 -3.97 7.13 -7.49
CA LEU A 49 -5.33 6.62 -7.63
C LEU A 49 -5.36 5.17 -7.10
N ILE A 50 -6.18 4.96 -6.10
CA ILE A 50 -6.31 3.71 -5.37
C ILE A 50 -7.71 3.17 -5.62
N LYS A 51 -7.82 1.89 -5.98
CA LYS A 51 -9.08 1.17 -6.04
C LYS A 51 -9.06 0.06 -5.00
N GLU A 52 -10.02 0.10 -4.08
CA GLU A 52 -10.06 -0.85 -2.95
C GLU A 52 -8.75 -0.79 -2.15
N ASN A 53 -7.83 -1.74 -2.38
CA ASN A 53 -6.54 -1.81 -1.70
C ASN A 53 -5.36 -1.78 -2.69
N GLU A 54 -5.58 -1.43 -3.95
CA GLU A 54 -4.55 -1.44 -5.00
C GLU A 54 -4.29 -0.04 -5.55
N VAL A 55 -3.01 0.31 -5.72
CA VAL A 55 -2.63 1.48 -6.52
C VAL A 55 -2.77 1.11 -7.99
N ILE A 56 -3.73 1.73 -8.66
CA ILE A 56 -4.04 1.42 -10.06
C ILE A 56 -3.47 2.45 -11.05
N ALA A 57 -3.11 3.63 -10.58
CA ALA A 57 -2.45 4.65 -11.38
C ALA A 57 -1.82 5.74 -10.51
N GLY A 58 -0.93 6.53 -11.10
CA GLY A 58 -0.24 7.64 -10.46
C GLY A 58 1.06 7.24 -9.79
N GLU A 59 1.78 8.25 -9.34
CA GLU A 59 3.00 8.11 -8.53
C GLU A 59 2.84 8.91 -7.23
N SER A 60 3.54 8.48 -6.18
CA SER A 60 3.46 9.23 -4.92
C SER A 60 4.17 10.59 -5.04
N ALA A 61 3.46 11.64 -4.70
CA ALA A 61 4.00 13.00 -4.66
C ALA A 61 5.22 13.14 -3.74
N LYS A 62 5.43 12.21 -2.83
CA LYS A 62 6.56 12.20 -1.89
C LYS A 62 7.89 11.80 -2.50
N LYS A 63 7.88 11.26 -3.71
CA LYS A 63 9.11 11.03 -4.50
C LYS A 63 9.73 12.33 -5.01
N ALA A 64 8.98 13.44 -4.99
CA ALA A 64 9.44 14.70 -5.51
C ALA A 64 10.56 15.30 -4.63
N ALA A 65 11.60 15.84 -5.28
CA ALA A 65 12.80 16.34 -4.62
C ALA A 65 12.59 17.60 -3.77
N THR A 66 11.50 18.33 -3.97
CA THR A 66 11.20 19.57 -3.27
C THR A 66 9.75 19.64 -2.81
N LYS A 67 9.47 20.42 -1.74
CA LYS A 67 8.08 20.65 -1.27
C LYS A 67 7.16 21.21 -2.35
N VAL A 68 7.68 22.12 -3.18
CA VAL A 68 6.90 22.73 -4.27
C VAL A 68 6.56 21.66 -5.32
N ALA A 69 7.51 20.83 -5.68
CA ALA A 69 7.29 19.71 -6.60
C ALA A 69 6.30 18.69 -6.00
N THR A 70 6.42 18.38 -4.70
CA THR A 70 5.45 17.52 -4.01
C THR A 70 4.03 18.05 -4.12
N VAL A 71 3.82 19.35 -3.87
CA VAL A 71 2.49 19.95 -3.95
C VAL A 71 1.97 19.95 -5.40
N LYS A 72 2.80 20.30 -6.37
CA LYS A 72 2.42 20.27 -7.79
C LYS A 72 2.00 18.86 -8.22
N HIS A 73 2.77 17.87 -7.84
CA HIS A 73 2.50 16.46 -8.15
C HIS A 73 1.20 15.97 -7.48
N ALA A 74 1.01 16.27 -6.19
CA ALA A 74 -0.24 15.93 -5.49
C ALA A 74 -1.49 16.60 -6.10
N LEU A 75 -1.32 17.72 -6.79
CA LEU A 75 -2.39 18.45 -7.49
C LEU A 75 -2.58 17.97 -8.95
N PHE A 76 -1.79 17.01 -9.44
CA PHE A 76 -1.79 16.59 -10.85
C PHE A 76 -1.60 17.78 -11.80
N TYR A 77 -0.62 18.63 -11.51
CA TYR A 77 -0.42 19.87 -12.23
C TYR A 77 0.10 19.62 -13.65
N GLU A 78 1.01 18.65 -13.82
CA GLU A 78 1.59 18.31 -15.12
C GLU A 78 0.71 17.30 -15.88
N GLU A 79 0.76 17.34 -17.22
CA GLU A 79 0.00 16.43 -18.07
C GLU A 79 0.43 14.97 -17.88
N SER A 80 1.70 14.73 -17.70
CA SER A 80 2.28 13.41 -17.43
C SER A 80 1.73 12.74 -16.16
N GLU A 81 1.34 13.54 -15.18
CA GLU A 81 0.73 13.07 -13.92
C GLU A 81 -0.75 12.72 -14.10
N ARG A 82 -1.46 13.47 -14.96
CA ARG A 82 -2.89 13.30 -15.22
C ARG A 82 -3.18 12.13 -16.15
N GLU A 83 -2.34 11.92 -17.16
CA GLU A 83 -2.58 10.93 -18.21
C GLU A 83 -2.81 9.50 -17.67
N PRO A 84 -2.00 8.96 -16.74
CA PRO A 84 -2.24 7.65 -16.14
C PRO A 84 -3.58 7.55 -15.42
N ILE A 85 -3.97 8.62 -14.70
CA ILE A 85 -5.24 8.68 -13.96
C ILE A 85 -6.43 8.67 -14.93
N ILE A 86 -6.36 9.48 -15.98
CA ILE A 86 -7.42 9.55 -17.00
C ILE A 86 -7.54 8.21 -17.76
N LYS A 87 -6.42 7.54 -18.05
CA LYS A 87 -6.44 6.18 -18.64
C LYS A 87 -7.12 5.17 -17.69
N ALA A 88 -6.84 5.27 -16.39
CA ALA A 88 -7.49 4.42 -15.40
C ALA A 88 -9.01 4.73 -15.30
N PHE A 89 -9.41 5.99 -15.32
CA PHE A 89 -10.84 6.36 -15.37
C PHE A 89 -11.55 5.77 -16.58
N LYS A 90 -10.93 5.81 -17.77
CA LYS A 90 -11.49 5.18 -18.98
C LYS A 90 -11.67 3.68 -18.83
N LYS A 91 -10.69 3.01 -18.21
CA LYS A 91 -10.68 1.57 -18.01
C LYS A 91 -11.71 1.11 -16.98
N TYR A 92 -11.72 1.76 -15.81
CA TYR A 92 -12.47 1.31 -14.64
C TYR A 92 -13.84 1.99 -14.48
N LYS A 93 -14.07 3.12 -15.15
CA LYS A 93 -15.33 3.90 -15.13
C LYS A 93 -15.90 4.08 -13.72
N PRO A 94 -15.17 4.76 -12.81
CA PRO A 94 -15.61 4.94 -11.44
C PRO A 94 -16.98 5.64 -11.38
N GLU A 95 -17.86 5.16 -10.50
CA GLU A 95 -19.14 5.82 -10.21
C GLU A 95 -18.97 6.89 -9.12
N SER A 96 -18.00 6.68 -8.22
CA SER A 96 -17.70 7.60 -7.13
C SER A 96 -16.21 7.60 -6.81
N ILE A 97 -15.71 8.75 -6.37
CA ILE A 97 -14.28 8.96 -6.00
C ILE A 97 -14.20 9.78 -4.71
N LEU A 98 -13.32 9.38 -3.80
CA LEU A 98 -12.96 10.15 -2.61
C LEU A 98 -11.61 10.83 -2.83
N ILE A 99 -11.58 12.16 -2.78
CA ILE A 99 -10.35 12.95 -2.91
C ILE A 99 -9.89 13.40 -1.52
N LEU A 100 -8.66 13.06 -1.15
CA LEU A 100 -8.04 13.52 0.08
C LEU A 100 -7.29 14.83 -0.16
N GLY A 101 -7.41 15.77 0.78
CA GLY A 101 -6.70 17.04 0.70
C GLY A 101 -6.47 17.69 2.05
N THR A 102 -5.58 18.68 2.06
CA THR A 102 -5.29 19.47 3.27
C THR A 102 -6.22 20.66 3.44
N SER A 103 -6.95 21.04 2.39
CA SER A 103 -7.92 22.14 2.37
C SER A 103 -8.93 21.95 1.24
N ASP A 104 -10.06 22.63 1.32
CA ASP A 104 -11.09 22.64 0.26
C ASP A 104 -10.53 23.11 -1.08
N GLY A 105 -9.69 24.16 -1.07
CA GLY A 105 -9.04 24.64 -2.29
C GLY A 105 -8.11 23.62 -2.94
N MET A 106 -7.49 22.71 -2.16
CA MET A 106 -6.67 21.63 -2.70
C MET A 106 -7.51 20.59 -3.42
N VAL A 107 -8.58 20.09 -2.78
CA VAL A 107 -9.43 19.05 -3.38
C VAL A 107 -10.18 19.56 -4.61
N GLN A 108 -10.61 20.83 -4.59
CA GLN A 108 -11.22 21.48 -5.76
C GLN A 108 -10.23 21.57 -6.93
N LYS A 109 -8.96 21.93 -6.68
CA LYS A 109 -7.92 21.97 -7.72
C LYS A 109 -7.62 20.57 -8.28
N ILE A 110 -7.56 19.55 -7.43
CA ILE A 110 -7.39 18.15 -7.87
C ILE A 110 -8.54 17.75 -8.79
N ALA A 111 -9.80 17.99 -8.37
CA ALA A 111 -10.96 17.69 -9.18
C ALA A 111 -10.92 18.42 -10.53
N ALA A 112 -10.64 19.72 -10.51
CA ALA A 112 -10.56 20.54 -11.74
C ALA A 112 -9.43 20.06 -12.69
N ASN A 113 -8.23 19.76 -12.16
CA ASN A 113 -7.09 19.30 -12.96
C ASN A 113 -7.34 17.92 -13.60
N LEU A 114 -8.11 17.06 -12.94
CA LEU A 114 -8.50 15.75 -13.47
C LEU A 114 -9.78 15.78 -14.32
N GLY A 115 -10.40 16.96 -14.50
CA GLY A 115 -11.65 17.11 -15.25
C GLY A 115 -12.85 16.44 -14.58
N LEU A 116 -12.81 16.24 -13.27
CA LEU A 116 -13.90 15.68 -12.47
C LEU A 116 -14.99 16.73 -12.23
N PRO A 117 -16.24 16.32 -11.96
CA PRO A 117 -17.31 17.22 -11.53
C PRO A 117 -16.97 17.94 -10.21
N GLU A 118 -17.83 18.91 -9.87
CA GLU A 118 -17.77 19.55 -8.56
C GLU A 118 -17.94 18.57 -7.42
N ILE A 119 -17.32 18.89 -6.28
CA ILE A 119 -17.39 18.07 -5.08
C ILE A 119 -18.83 18.05 -4.55
N SER A 120 -19.41 16.87 -4.49
CA SER A 120 -20.80 16.67 -4.06
C SER A 120 -20.95 16.73 -2.52
N GLU A 121 -19.94 16.27 -1.79
CA GLU A 121 -19.93 16.26 -0.33
C GLU A 121 -18.49 16.40 0.18
N THR A 122 -18.28 17.23 1.18
CA THR A 122 -17.01 17.35 1.88
C THR A 122 -17.14 16.82 3.30
N ILE A 123 -16.26 15.91 3.68
CA ILE A 123 -16.12 15.33 5.01
C ILE A 123 -14.87 15.94 5.63
N TYR A 124 -14.98 16.44 6.83
CA TYR A 124 -13.82 16.97 7.54
C TYR A 124 -13.26 15.94 8.51
N ILE A 125 -11.95 15.96 8.73
CA ILE A 125 -11.30 15.05 9.70
C ILE A 125 -11.87 15.22 11.10
N THR A 126 -12.34 16.41 11.45
CA THR A 126 -12.99 16.74 12.71
C THR A 126 -14.33 16.05 12.91
N ASP A 127 -14.98 15.61 11.82
CA ASP A 127 -16.27 14.94 11.88
C ASP A 127 -16.12 13.45 12.23
N VAL A 128 -14.90 12.90 12.06
CA VAL A 128 -14.61 11.46 12.16
C VAL A 128 -13.45 11.13 13.08
N ALA A 129 -12.79 12.12 13.65
CA ALA A 129 -11.66 11.95 14.57
C ALA A 129 -11.71 12.95 15.73
N THR A 130 -11.41 12.46 16.92
CA THR A 130 -11.25 13.32 18.10
C THR A 130 -9.95 14.14 18.02
N GLU A 131 -9.88 15.22 18.78
CA GLU A 131 -8.65 16.03 18.87
C GLU A 131 -7.45 15.22 19.37
N GLU A 132 -7.68 14.30 20.30
CA GLU A 132 -6.62 13.44 20.87
C GLU A 132 -6.04 12.49 19.82
N GLU A 133 -6.90 11.89 19.00
CA GLU A 133 -6.49 11.02 17.89
C GLU A 133 -5.69 11.80 16.84
N MET A 134 -6.14 13.03 16.50
CA MET A 134 -5.42 13.89 15.58
C MET A 134 -4.07 14.34 16.14
N LYS A 135 -3.98 14.67 17.44
CA LYS A 135 -2.73 15.00 18.12
C LYS A 135 -1.78 13.80 18.14
N THR A 136 -2.30 12.61 18.40
CA THR A 136 -1.51 11.35 18.38
C THR A 136 -0.97 11.05 17.01
N ALA A 137 -1.80 11.14 15.96
CA ALA A 137 -1.38 10.94 14.56
C ALA A 137 -0.28 11.96 14.18
N ARG A 138 -0.43 13.22 14.56
CA ARG A 138 0.56 14.26 14.29
C ARG A 138 1.87 14.00 15.04
N ARG A 139 1.80 13.57 16.29
CA ARG A 139 2.99 13.21 17.08
C ARG A 139 3.76 12.08 16.42
N ILE A 140 3.09 10.98 16.08
CA ILE A 140 3.71 9.82 15.40
C ILE A 140 4.38 10.27 14.09
N ARG A 141 3.73 11.13 13.31
CA ARG A 141 4.30 11.65 12.07
C ARG A 141 5.56 12.48 12.32
N VAL A 142 5.56 13.35 13.32
CA VAL A 142 6.69 14.25 13.62
C VAL A 142 7.85 13.51 14.29
N THR A 143 7.56 12.64 15.27
CA THR A 143 8.60 11.95 16.05
C THR A 143 9.18 10.74 15.35
N GLU A 144 8.36 9.99 14.59
CA GLU A 144 8.77 8.74 13.95
C GLU A 144 8.94 8.89 12.43
N GLY A 145 8.59 10.05 11.86
CA GLY A 145 8.64 10.31 10.43
C GLY A 145 7.70 9.40 9.63
N LYS A 146 6.65 8.89 10.25
CA LYS A 146 5.75 7.90 9.67
C LYS A 146 4.61 8.54 8.89
N HIS A 147 4.40 8.12 7.66
CA HIS A 147 3.25 8.49 6.84
C HIS A 147 2.49 7.25 6.38
N VAL A 148 1.21 7.22 6.70
CA VAL A 148 0.33 6.10 6.32
C VAL A 148 -0.24 6.36 4.92
N ILE A 149 -0.11 5.37 4.03
CA ILE A 149 -0.79 5.32 2.73
C ILE A 149 -1.99 4.36 2.87
N PRO A 150 -3.16 4.65 2.26
CA PRO A 150 -4.35 3.82 2.43
C PRO A 150 -4.33 2.55 1.55
N VAL A 151 -3.17 1.91 1.41
CA VAL A 151 -2.97 0.65 0.67
C VAL A 151 -2.06 -0.30 1.43
N PRO A 152 -2.18 -1.62 1.21
CA PRO A 152 -1.27 -2.61 1.78
C PRO A 152 0.17 -2.49 1.24
N THR A 153 1.13 -2.99 1.98
CA THR A 153 2.56 -2.93 1.68
C THR A 153 2.95 -3.52 0.34
N PHE A 154 2.35 -4.64 -0.04
CA PHE A 154 2.72 -5.35 -1.26
C PHE A 154 2.41 -4.55 -2.53
N GLU A 155 1.35 -3.74 -2.52
CA GLU A 155 1.04 -2.85 -3.64
C GLU A 155 2.05 -1.72 -3.78
N ILE A 156 2.51 -1.19 -2.66
CA ILE A 156 3.53 -0.16 -2.63
C ILE A 156 4.88 -0.69 -3.13
N LYS A 157 5.22 -1.96 -2.84
CA LYS A 157 6.49 -2.57 -3.28
C LYS A 157 6.61 -2.70 -4.79
N LYS A 158 5.53 -2.84 -5.55
CA LYS A 158 5.57 -2.87 -7.01
C LYS A 158 6.10 -1.57 -7.60
N ASP A 159 5.67 -0.45 -7.02
CA ASP A 159 6.00 0.89 -7.52
C ASP A 159 7.21 1.52 -6.79
N PHE A 160 7.58 0.97 -5.64
CA PHE A 160 8.59 1.52 -4.73
C PHE A 160 9.73 0.54 -4.42
N SER A 161 10.01 -0.43 -5.32
CA SER A 161 11.15 -1.33 -5.14
C SER A 161 12.45 -0.54 -4.98
N GLY A 162 12.95 -0.47 -3.75
CA GLY A 162 14.16 0.26 -3.36
C GLY A 162 13.96 1.39 -2.33
N TYR A 163 12.75 1.92 -2.15
CA TYR A 163 12.52 3.08 -1.27
C TYR A 163 11.99 2.74 0.14
N LEU A 164 11.45 1.55 0.34
CA LEU A 164 10.88 1.15 1.64
C LEU A 164 11.91 0.53 2.60
N LEU A 165 13.08 0.13 2.10
CA LEU A 165 14.14 -0.50 2.89
C LEU A 165 15.40 0.36 3.04
N ASP A 166 15.53 1.43 2.25
CA ASP A 166 16.62 2.38 2.46
C ASP A 166 16.13 3.52 3.36
N PRO A 167 16.78 3.76 4.51
CA PRO A 167 16.66 5.05 5.13
C PRO A 167 17.24 6.04 4.13
N LEU A 168 16.37 6.84 3.50
CA LEU A 168 16.79 7.91 2.62
C LEU A 168 17.98 8.60 3.26
N GLN A 169 19.14 8.51 2.61
CA GLN A 169 20.35 9.17 3.09
C GLN A 169 19.99 10.63 3.30
N ILE A 170 20.01 11.04 4.54
CA ILE A 170 19.82 12.42 4.93
C ILE A 170 20.96 13.16 4.26
N PHE A 171 20.69 13.91 3.21
CA PHE A 171 21.65 14.90 2.72
C PHE A 171 21.85 15.88 3.87
N LYS A 172 22.91 15.64 4.64
CA LYS A 172 23.42 16.60 5.61
C LYS A 172 23.96 17.79 4.83
N SER A 173 23.08 18.73 4.47
CA SER A 173 23.50 20.06 4.14
C SER A 173 24.10 20.63 5.42
N LYS A 174 25.42 20.79 5.45
CA LYS A 174 26.13 21.56 6.48
C LYS A 174 25.80 23.04 6.30
N GLY A 175 24.63 23.47 6.76
CA GLY A 175 24.25 24.85 6.87
C GLY A 175 23.93 25.14 8.33
N LYS A 176 24.67 26.04 8.99
CA LYS A 176 24.43 26.49 10.35
C LYS A 176 23.00 27.05 10.45
N GLY A 177 22.15 26.47 11.31
CA GLY A 177 20.96 27.15 11.83
C GLY A 177 19.59 26.62 11.39
N GLN A 178 19.45 25.45 10.70
CA GLN A 178 18.13 24.86 10.41
C GLN A 178 17.94 23.54 11.15
N GLN A 179 16.75 23.37 11.77
CA GLN A 179 16.36 22.13 12.42
C GLN A 179 16.48 20.95 11.44
N PRO A 180 16.93 19.77 11.90
CA PRO A 180 17.09 18.61 11.04
C PRO A 180 15.75 18.22 10.43
N TYR A 181 15.70 18.20 9.10
CA TYR A 181 14.56 17.70 8.35
C TYR A 181 14.50 16.19 8.57
N ILE A 182 13.48 15.74 9.28
CA ILE A 182 13.20 14.31 9.44
C ILE A 182 12.62 13.82 8.12
N SER A 183 13.34 12.93 7.45
CA SER A 183 12.85 12.21 6.26
C SER A 183 11.56 11.47 6.62
N GLU A 184 10.46 11.79 5.96
CA GLU A 184 9.18 11.09 6.18
C GLU A 184 9.29 9.65 5.66
N LYS A 185 9.21 8.67 6.56
CA LYS A 185 9.07 7.26 6.19
C LYS A 185 7.61 6.99 5.85
N SER A 186 7.35 6.52 4.63
CA SER A 186 6.02 6.02 4.29
C SER A 186 5.77 4.72 5.05
N ILE A 187 4.76 4.71 5.90
CA ILE A 187 4.33 3.52 6.62
C ILE A 187 2.96 3.13 6.14
N ILE A 188 2.87 1.86 5.99
CA ILE A 188 1.71 1.11 5.60
C ILE A 188 0.68 1.11 6.71
N ARG A 189 -0.59 1.09 6.29
CA ARG A 189 -1.73 0.94 7.17
C ARG A 189 -1.51 -0.21 8.16
N PRO A 190 -1.64 0.04 9.48
CA PRO A 190 -1.71 -1.06 10.45
C PRO A 190 -2.86 -1.99 10.09
N THR A 191 -2.70 -3.27 10.37
CA THR A 191 -3.71 -4.32 10.17
C THR A 191 -4.91 -4.22 11.13
N PHE A 192 -5.29 -3.01 11.54
CA PHE A 192 -6.41 -2.77 12.44
C PHE A 192 -7.61 -2.23 11.65
N SER A 193 -8.73 -2.94 11.76
CA SER A 193 -10.01 -2.44 11.31
C SER A 193 -10.61 -1.50 12.35
N TYR A 194 -11.34 -0.47 11.91
CA TYR A 194 -12.16 0.38 12.80
C TYR A 194 -13.34 -0.37 13.42
N LEU A 195 -13.68 -1.52 12.87
CA LEU A 195 -14.70 -2.43 13.41
C LEU A 195 -14.18 -3.33 14.53
N GLY A 196 -12.92 -3.13 14.96
CA GLY A 196 -12.27 -3.90 16.00
C GLY A 196 -10.89 -4.39 15.58
N LYS A 197 -10.17 -5.00 16.52
CA LYS A 197 -8.88 -5.64 16.30
C LYS A 197 -9.13 -7.03 15.73
N PHE A 198 -8.63 -7.32 14.54
CA PHE A 198 -8.53 -8.69 14.07
C PHE A 198 -7.10 -9.21 14.25
N THR A 199 -7.00 -10.48 14.56
CA THR A 199 -5.72 -11.19 14.64
C THR A 199 -5.77 -12.40 13.73
N ILE A 200 -4.69 -12.62 13.01
CA ILE A 200 -4.52 -13.82 12.19
C ILE A 200 -3.68 -14.78 13.00
N SER A 201 -4.20 -15.99 13.26
CA SER A 201 -3.48 -16.99 14.02
C SER A 201 -2.33 -17.59 13.19
N ASP A 202 -1.30 -18.08 13.86
CA ASP A 202 -0.16 -18.76 13.24
C ASP A 202 -0.60 -19.95 12.38
N LEU A 203 -1.73 -20.58 12.75
CA LEU A 203 -2.29 -21.69 11.99
C LEU A 203 -2.70 -21.28 10.57
N VAL A 204 -3.26 -20.08 10.39
CA VAL A 204 -3.64 -19.58 9.05
C VAL A 204 -2.41 -19.42 8.17
N PHE A 205 -1.34 -18.83 8.68
CA PHE A 205 -0.08 -18.71 7.93
C PHE A 205 0.48 -20.09 7.57
N ARG A 206 0.45 -21.03 8.51
CA ARG A 206 0.91 -22.40 8.26
C ARG A 206 0.11 -23.08 7.17
N GLN A 207 -1.22 -22.99 7.18
CA GLN A 207 -2.08 -23.55 6.14
C GLN A 207 -1.83 -22.92 4.77
N ILE A 208 -1.62 -21.61 4.69
CA ILE A 208 -1.25 -20.94 3.44
C ILE A 208 0.06 -21.51 2.92
N LEU A 209 1.08 -21.65 3.78
CA LEU A 209 2.38 -22.17 3.40
C LEU A 209 2.32 -23.63 2.95
N GLU A 210 1.57 -24.48 3.64
CA GLU A 210 1.34 -25.87 3.28
C GLU A 210 0.67 -26.00 1.90
N TYR A 211 -0.35 -25.18 1.65
CA TYR A 211 -1.00 -25.12 0.33
C TYR A 211 -0.03 -24.69 -0.78
N LEU A 212 0.83 -23.72 -0.52
CA LEU A 212 1.84 -23.28 -1.48
C LEU A 212 2.95 -24.30 -1.69
N ALA A 213 3.32 -25.07 -0.65
CA ALA A 213 4.28 -26.15 -0.77
C ALA A 213 3.80 -27.23 -1.75
N VAL A 214 2.52 -27.65 -1.65
CA VAL A 214 1.91 -28.60 -2.58
C VAL A 214 1.95 -28.11 -4.03
N GLN A 215 1.85 -26.79 -4.24
CA GLN A 215 1.92 -26.18 -5.57
C GLN A 215 3.35 -25.90 -6.07
N THR A 216 4.37 -26.29 -5.31
CA THR A 216 5.77 -26.04 -5.66
C THR A 216 6.50 -27.38 -5.81
N PRO A 217 6.72 -27.88 -7.05
CA PRO A 217 7.22 -29.25 -7.28
C PRO A 217 8.54 -29.58 -6.58
N ALA A 218 9.38 -28.57 -6.35
CA ALA A 218 10.66 -28.75 -5.65
C ALA A 218 10.51 -28.96 -4.12
N ILE A 219 9.32 -28.68 -3.55
CA ILE A 219 9.06 -28.80 -2.12
C ILE A 219 8.21 -30.05 -1.88
N HIS A 220 8.73 -31.01 -1.11
CA HIS A 220 7.94 -32.19 -0.72
C HIS A 220 6.93 -31.85 0.37
N LYS A 221 7.41 -31.25 1.46
CA LYS A 221 6.55 -30.82 2.59
C LYS A 221 7.25 -29.82 3.49
N ILE A 222 6.45 -29.09 4.27
CA ILE A 222 6.95 -28.26 5.38
C ILE A 222 7.09 -29.17 6.61
N LEU A 223 8.27 -29.16 7.21
CA LEU A 223 8.58 -29.94 8.42
C LEU A 223 8.26 -29.13 9.67
N LYS A 224 8.55 -27.83 9.62
CA LYS A 224 8.32 -26.90 10.70
C LYS A 224 8.07 -25.51 10.13
N ALA A 225 7.11 -24.80 10.69
CA ALA A 225 6.91 -23.38 10.42
C ALA A 225 6.69 -22.66 11.75
N ARG A 226 7.45 -21.62 11.98
CA ARG A 226 7.29 -20.69 13.09
C ARG A 226 6.95 -19.32 12.53
N VAL A 227 5.94 -18.71 13.11
CA VAL A 227 5.45 -17.38 12.74
C VAL A 227 5.50 -16.50 13.97
N ASP A 228 6.29 -15.45 13.92
CA ASP A 228 6.36 -14.45 14.97
C ASP A 228 5.66 -13.18 14.47
N ASN A 229 4.59 -12.79 15.15
CA ASN A 229 3.72 -11.69 14.76
C ASN A 229 4.12 -10.41 15.51
N PHE A 230 4.45 -9.37 14.78
CA PHE A 230 4.84 -8.07 15.34
C PHE A 230 3.86 -7.01 14.84
N GLY A 231 3.74 -5.90 15.55
CA GLY A 231 2.87 -4.79 15.16
C GLY A 231 3.14 -4.19 13.76
N GLU A 232 4.32 -4.46 13.18
CA GLU A 232 4.74 -3.97 11.86
C GLU A 232 4.71 -5.06 10.77
N GLY A 233 4.36 -6.31 11.10
CA GLY A 233 4.32 -7.44 10.16
C GLY A 233 4.64 -8.78 10.80
N VAL A 234 4.97 -9.77 9.99
CA VAL A 234 5.29 -11.12 10.43
C VAL A 234 6.71 -11.52 10.03
N LYS A 235 7.37 -12.27 10.92
CA LYS A 235 8.59 -13.02 10.62
C LYS A 235 8.24 -14.49 10.55
N ILE A 236 8.73 -15.16 9.51
CA ILE A 236 8.43 -16.56 9.25
C ILE A 236 9.74 -17.31 9.07
N HIS A 237 9.89 -18.36 9.84
CA HIS A 237 11.00 -19.31 9.69
C HIS A 237 10.44 -20.69 9.37
N MET A 238 10.92 -21.31 8.28
CA MET A 238 10.46 -22.61 7.80
C MET A 238 11.59 -23.59 7.59
N GLU A 239 11.36 -24.83 7.99
CA GLU A 239 12.17 -25.99 7.62
C GLU A 239 11.37 -26.85 6.64
N VAL A 240 11.94 -27.15 5.48
CA VAL A 240 11.27 -27.87 4.40
C VAL A 240 12.06 -29.11 3.99
N SER A 241 11.36 -30.09 3.43
CA SER A 241 11.91 -31.24 2.71
C SER A 241 11.86 -30.93 1.22
N ILE A 242 12.99 -31.10 0.52
CA ILE A 242 13.14 -30.86 -0.92
C ILE A 242 13.01 -32.20 -1.67
N VAL A 243 12.38 -32.18 -2.83
CA VAL A 243 12.32 -33.35 -3.72
C VAL A 243 13.67 -33.54 -4.42
N TYR A 244 14.20 -34.76 -4.40
CA TYR A 244 15.42 -35.12 -5.14
C TYR A 244 15.25 -34.86 -6.65
N GLY A 245 16.29 -34.36 -7.30
CA GLY A 245 16.30 -34.02 -8.71
C GLY A 245 16.05 -32.54 -9.01
N PHE A 246 15.61 -31.73 -8.04
CA PHE A 246 15.46 -30.30 -8.21
C PHE A 246 16.69 -29.53 -7.68
N ASN A 247 16.98 -28.39 -8.33
CA ASN A 247 17.98 -27.47 -7.78
C ASN A 247 17.49 -26.87 -6.46
N VAL A 248 18.19 -27.16 -5.38
CA VAL A 248 17.78 -26.76 -4.02
C VAL A 248 17.66 -25.24 -3.89
N VAL A 249 18.66 -24.49 -4.36
CA VAL A 249 18.70 -23.02 -4.22
C VAL A 249 17.58 -22.37 -5.02
N GLU A 250 17.39 -22.82 -6.25
CA GLU A 250 16.33 -22.28 -7.12
C GLU A 250 14.93 -22.63 -6.56
N GLY A 251 14.74 -23.88 -6.10
CA GLY A 251 13.48 -24.34 -5.50
C GLY A 251 13.11 -23.54 -4.25
N LEU A 252 14.07 -23.33 -3.35
CA LEU A 252 13.87 -22.53 -2.13
C LEU A 252 13.55 -21.07 -2.46
N ASN A 253 14.27 -20.45 -3.39
CA ASN A 253 14.03 -19.06 -3.78
C ASN A 253 12.64 -18.87 -4.41
N LYS A 254 12.24 -19.74 -5.33
CA LYS A 254 10.90 -19.72 -5.93
C LYS A 254 9.81 -19.87 -4.87
N PHE A 255 9.98 -20.81 -3.95
CA PHE A 255 9.04 -21.02 -2.86
C PHE A 255 8.98 -19.83 -1.92
N LYS A 256 10.13 -19.26 -1.54
CA LYS A 256 10.25 -18.06 -0.70
C LYS A 256 9.50 -16.86 -1.31
N GLU A 257 9.76 -16.56 -2.58
CA GLU A 257 9.12 -15.43 -3.28
C GLU A 257 7.61 -15.62 -3.41
N LYS A 258 7.16 -16.84 -3.78
CA LYS A 258 5.76 -17.18 -3.90
C LYS A 258 5.05 -17.07 -2.54
N SER A 259 5.65 -17.61 -1.48
CA SER A 259 5.11 -17.59 -0.12
C SER A 259 4.96 -16.16 0.40
N ARG A 260 6.00 -15.33 0.22
CA ARG A 260 5.93 -13.92 0.60
C ARG A 260 4.77 -13.19 -0.08
N LYS A 261 4.68 -13.32 -1.41
CA LYS A 261 3.66 -12.65 -2.22
C LYS A 261 2.25 -13.05 -1.83
N GLU A 262 1.99 -14.35 -1.69
CA GLU A 262 0.65 -14.83 -1.36
C GLU A 262 0.25 -14.53 0.08
N ILE A 263 1.17 -14.62 1.04
CA ILE A 263 0.89 -14.22 2.43
C ILE A 263 0.53 -12.73 2.50
N GLU A 264 1.35 -11.85 1.92
CA GLU A 264 1.10 -10.41 1.90
C GLU A 264 -0.25 -10.09 1.23
N LYS A 265 -0.59 -10.81 0.15
CA LYS A 265 -1.86 -10.66 -0.58
C LYS A 265 -3.07 -11.09 0.23
N LEU A 266 -3.02 -12.29 0.83
CA LEU A 266 -4.17 -12.88 1.53
C LEU A 266 -4.42 -12.27 2.91
N THR A 267 -3.35 -11.86 3.61
CA THR A 267 -3.43 -11.39 4.99
C THR A 267 -3.34 -9.88 5.14
N ALA A 268 -2.94 -9.18 4.08
CA ALA A 268 -2.56 -7.77 4.11
C ALA A 268 -1.48 -7.44 5.15
N MET A 269 -0.76 -8.46 5.65
CA MET A 269 0.33 -8.30 6.60
C MET A 269 1.67 -8.23 5.87
N ASN A 270 2.57 -7.37 6.34
CA ASN A 270 3.92 -7.26 5.79
C ASN A 270 4.77 -8.45 6.25
N VAL A 271 5.40 -9.17 5.31
CA VAL A 271 6.39 -10.19 5.63
C VAL A 271 7.77 -9.51 5.76
N VAL A 272 8.14 -9.20 7.00
CA VAL A 272 9.40 -8.50 7.33
C VAL A 272 10.61 -9.39 7.03
N GLU A 273 10.48 -10.66 7.40
CA GLU A 273 11.55 -11.65 7.25
C GLU A 273 10.93 -13.01 6.90
N LEU A 274 11.52 -13.71 5.95
CA LEU A 274 11.09 -15.03 5.54
C LEU A 274 12.32 -15.91 5.28
N ASP A 275 12.58 -16.83 6.20
CA ASP A 275 13.67 -17.79 6.09
C ASP A 275 13.15 -19.18 5.75
N VAL A 276 13.77 -19.80 4.75
CA VAL A 276 13.46 -21.16 4.31
C VAL A 276 14.72 -22.01 4.35
N VAL A 277 14.72 -23.05 5.15
CA VAL A 277 15.84 -23.96 5.34
C VAL A 277 15.51 -25.34 4.79
N ALA A 278 16.30 -25.84 3.83
CA ALA A 278 16.22 -27.23 3.41
C ALA A 278 16.82 -28.12 4.52
N LYS A 279 15.98 -28.96 5.14
CA LYS A 279 16.38 -29.83 6.26
C LYS A 279 16.77 -31.22 5.79
N ASN A 280 16.06 -31.74 4.81
CA ASN A 280 16.35 -33.06 4.22
C ASN A 280 15.89 -33.09 2.75
N ILE A 281 16.28 -34.19 2.09
CA ILE A 281 15.88 -34.48 0.72
C ILE A 281 14.93 -35.68 0.74
N TYR A 282 13.82 -35.57 0.06
CA TYR A 282 12.89 -36.66 -0.21
C TYR A 282 13.22 -37.27 -1.56
N VAL A 283 13.43 -38.58 -1.60
CA VAL A 283 13.61 -39.35 -2.83
C VAL A 283 12.27 -40.03 -3.11
N PRO A 284 11.56 -39.68 -4.21
CA PRO A 284 10.36 -40.40 -4.60
C PRO A 284 10.70 -41.89 -4.83
N GLN A 285 9.94 -42.80 -4.24
CA GLN A 285 10.02 -44.19 -4.58
C GLN A 285 9.33 -44.36 -5.95
N GLU A 286 10.00 -44.92 -6.93
CA GLU A 286 9.35 -45.37 -8.15
C GLU A 286 8.27 -46.39 -7.74
N GLU A 287 7.00 -46.10 -8.00
CA GLU A 287 5.94 -47.09 -7.91
C GLU A 287 6.27 -48.14 -8.98
N GLU A 288 6.71 -49.33 -8.56
CA GLU A 288 6.75 -50.49 -9.43
C GLU A 288 5.32 -50.71 -9.94
N GLU A 289 5.09 -50.36 -11.22
CA GLU A 289 3.88 -50.73 -11.91
C GLU A 289 3.70 -52.25 -11.82
N LYS A 290 2.70 -52.68 -11.05
CA LYS A 290 2.20 -54.06 -11.03
C LYS A 290 1.08 -54.21 -12.01
#